data_ee7c2e8a6c8dfcb67590478e448be8d0
#
_entry.id   ee7c2e8a6c8dfcb67590478e448be8d0
#
_cell.length_a   1.000
_cell.length_b   1.000
_cell.length_c   1.000
_cell.angle_alpha   90.00
_cell.angle_beta   90.00
_cell.angle_gamma   90.00
#
_symmetry.space_group_name_H-M   'P 1'
#
loop_
_entity.id
_entity.type
_entity.pdbx_description
1 polymer ?
#
loop_
_entity_poly.entity_id
_entity_poly.type
_entity_poly.pdbx_seq_one_letter_code
_entity_poly.pdbx_strand_id
1 'polypeptide(L)'
;MRPYQVYVNQEALVSAPRSGPSRKAVMEFIHSLATDPHSIGDFVERDEVGRTVYVKIVGRFAITFWADHPVLEVKVTHIKPADK
;
A
#
# COMPACT_ATOMS: atom_id res chain seq x y z
N MET A 1 -6.79 17.94 11.29
CA MET A 1 -5.67 17.00 11.22
C MET A 1 -5.12 16.97 9.83
N ARG A 2 -3.79 16.96 9.70
CA ARG A 2 -3.16 16.95 8.41
C ARG A 2 -3.16 15.54 7.83
N PRO A 3 -3.57 15.38 6.58
CA PRO A 3 -3.45 14.07 5.95
C PRO A 3 -1.99 13.74 5.68
N TYR A 4 -1.71 12.45 5.62
CA TYR A 4 -0.38 11.98 5.25
C TYR A 4 -0.23 12.07 3.74
N GLN A 5 1.02 12.22 3.31
CA GLN A 5 1.36 12.08 1.89
C GLN A 5 1.53 10.59 1.60
N VAL A 6 0.95 10.13 0.50
CA VAL A 6 1.08 8.73 0.11
C VAL A 6 1.93 8.66 -1.13
N TYR A 7 3.03 7.93 -1.04
CA TYR A 7 3.96 7.73 -2.14
C TYR A 7 3.88 6.28 -2.60
N VAL A 8 3.81 6.08 -3.90
CA VAL A 8 3.78 4.73 -4.46
C VAL A 8 5.09 4.52 -5.21
N ASN A 9 5.81 3.48 -4.83
CA ASN A 9 7.04 3.11 -5.51
C ASN A 9 6.74 2.88 -6.99
N GLN A 10 7.62 3.39 -7.85
CA GLN A 10 7.40 3.29 -9.30
C GLN A 10 7.31 1.84 -9.75
N GLU A 11 8.12 0.96 -9.15
CA GLU A 11 8.06 -0.46 -9.48
C GLU A 11 6.73 -1.08 -9.06
N ALA A 12 6.15 -0.60 -7.96
CA ALA A 12 4.84 -1.09 -7.54
C ALA A 12 3.78 -0.72 -8.57
N LEU A 13 3.86 0.48 -9.12
CA LEU A 13 2.90 0.91 -10.13
C LEU A 13 2.96 0.07 -11.40
N VAL A 14 4.16 -0.40 -11.75
CA VAL A 14 4.32 -1.24 -12.94
C VAL A 14 3.54 -2.54 -12.79
N SER A 15 3.49 -3.09 -11.57
CA SER A 15 2.81 -4.36 -11.30
C SER A 15 1.35 -4.18 -10.95
N ALA A 16 0.87 -2.94 -10.83
CA ALA A 16 -0.53 -2.68 -10.47
C ALA A 16 -1.44 -3.00 -11.66
N PRO A 17 -2.73 -3.27 -11.37
CA PRO A 17 -3.68 -3.43 -12.47
C PRO A 17 -3.75 -2.14 -13.28
N ARG A 18 -3.90 -2.29 -14.59
CA ARG A 18 -3.78 -1.15 -15.50
C ARG A 18 -5.08 -0.41 -15.71
N SER A 19 -6.21 -1.05 -15.46
CA SER A 19 -7.50 -0.42 -15.72
C SER A 19 -8.60 -1.22 -15.04
N GLY A 20 -9.83 -0.74 -15.16
CA GLY A 20 -11.02 -1.44 -14.74
C GLY A 20 -11.23 -1.42 -13.24
N PRO A 21 -12.17 -2.29 -12.76
CA PRO A 21 -12.53 -2.30 -11.34
C PRO A 21 -11.36 -2.65 -10.42
N SER A 22 -10.44 -3.50 -10.88
CA SER A 22 -9.28 -3.85 -10.06
C SER A 22 -8.41 -2.65 -9.79
N ARG A 23 -8.14 -1.85 -10.83
CA ARG A 23 -7.34 -0.64 -10.62
C ARG A 23 -8.06 0.34 -9.72
N LYS A 24 -9.37 0.51 -9.93
CA LYS A 24 -10.14 1.44 -9.12
C LYS A 24 -10.07 1.05 -7.64
N ALA A 25 -10.26 -0.23 -7.33
CA ALA A 25 -10.24 -0.70 -5.95
C ALA A 25 -8.87 -0.52 -5.32
N VAL A 26 -7.81 -0.86 -6.06
CA VAL A 26 -6.44 -0.71 -5.55
C VAL A 26 -6.14 0.75 -5.27
N MET A 27 -6.45 1.64 -6.21
CA MET A 27 -6.14 3.04 -6.03
C MET A 27 -6.99 3.67 -4.93
N GLU A 28 -8.24 3.25 -4.76
CA GLU A 28 -9.07 3.73 -3.67
C GLU A 28 -8.47 3.38 -2.32
N PHE A 29 -7.99 2.15 -2.18
CA PHE A 29 -7.34 1.78 -0.93
C PHE A 29 -6.10 2.62 -0.69
N ILE A 30 -5.26 2.79 -1.71
CA ILE A 30 -4.03 3.55 -1.56
C ILE A 30 -4.35 4.99 -1.14
N HIS A 31 -5.33 5.61 -1.79
CA HIS A 31 -5.69 6.98 -1.44
C HIS A 31 -6.24 7.08 -0.02
N SER A 32 -6.91 6.04 0.47
CA SER A 32 -7.47 6.06 1.81
C SER A 32 -6.39 6.12 2.88
N LEU A 33 -5.17 5.72 2.55
CA LEU A 33 -4.07 5.74 3.52
C LEU A 33 -3.69 7.16 3.94
N ALA A 34 -4.03 8.15 3.13
CA ALA A 34 -3.75 9.54 3.49
C ALA A 34 -4.49 9.96 4.76
N THR A 35 -5.69 9.45 4.94
CA THR A 35 -6.50 9.76 6.12
C THR A 35 -6.60 8.59 7.09
N ASP A 36 -6.02 7.44 6.74
CA ASP A 36 -5.98 6.27 7.61
C ASP A 36 -4.58 5.68 7.61
N PRO A 37 -3.58 6.46 8.05
CA PRO A 37 -2.19 5.99 7.99
C PRO A 37 -1.84 4.92 9.02
N HIS A 38 -2.74 4.66 9.95
CA HIS A 38 -2.52 3.63 10.97
C HIS A 38 -3.14 2.28 10.59
N SER A 39 -3.62 2.16 9.35
CA SER A 39 -4.14 0.89 8.86
C SER A 39 -3.06 -0.19 8.98
N ILE A 40 -3.44 -1.37 9.45
CA ILE A 40 -2.51 -2.49 9.56
C ILE A 40 -2.74 -3.55 8.48
N GLY A 41 -3.70 -3.31 7.59
CA GLY A 41 -3.98 -4.26 6.52
C GLY A 41 -4.46 -5.60 7.05
N ASP A 42 -4.16 -6.65 6.28
CA ASP A 42 -4.57 -8.01 6.63
C ASP A 42 -3.44 -8.83 7.21
N PHE A 43 -2.19 -8.50 6.87
CA PHE A 43 -1.01 -9.24 7.32
C PHE A 43 0.08 -8.28 7.73
N VAL A 44 0.96 -8.78 8.60
CA VAL A 44 2.16 -8.06 9.01
C VAL A 44 3.36 -8.85 8.52
N GLU A 45 4.32 -8.17 7.89
CA GLU A 45 5.52 -8.80 7.39
C GLU A 45 6.72 -7.94 7.76
N ARG A 46 7.91 -8.48 7.53
CA ARG A 46 9.15 -7.74 7.65
C ARG A 46 9.80 -7.64 6.28
N ASP A 47 10.29 -6.45 5.96
CA ASP A 47 11.00 -6.27 4.69
C ASP A 47 12.47 -6.66 4.84
N GLU A 48 13.24 -6.42 3.80
CA GLU A 48 14.63 -6.87 3.73
C GLU A 48 15.52 -6.23 4.79
N VAL A 49 15.14 -5.03 5.24
CA VAL A 49 15.94 -4.34 6.26
C VAL A 49 15.37 -4.54 7.66
N GLY A 50 14.39 -5.43 7.80
CA GLY A 50 13.82 -5.74 9.11
C GLY A 50 12.71 -4.79 9.55
N ARG A 51 12.25 -3.92 8.66
CA ARG A 51 11.19 -2.98 8.98
C ARG A 51 9.84 -3.68 8.91
N THR A 52 8.97 -3.36 9.86
CA THR A 52 7.60 -3.88 9.85
C THR A 52 6.83 -3.21 8.71
N VAL A 53 6.23 -4.02 7.87
CA VAL A 53 5.37 -3.56 6.80
C VAL A 53 4.03 -4.28 6.89
N TYR A 54 3.02 -3.70 6.26
CA TYR A 54 1.68 -4.25 6.29
C TYR A 54 1.24 -4.59 4.87
N VAL A 55 0.43 -5.63 4.75
CA VAL A 55 -0.07 -6.10 3.46
C VAL A 55 -1.59 -6.10 3.50
N LYS A 56 -2.20 -5.42 2.57
CA LYS A 56 -3.66 -5.41 2.40
C LYS A 56 -4.02 -6.14 1.13
N ILE A 57 -4.95 -7.07 1.23
CA ILE A 57 -5.47 -7.77 0.07
C ILE A 57 -6.67 -6.98 -0.45
N VAL A 58 -6.58 -6.53 -1.70
CA VAL A 58 -7.65 -5.81 -2.37
C VAL A 58 -7.94 -6.59 -3.64
N GLY A 59 -9.07 -7.31 -3.65
CA GLY A 59 -9.39 -8.20 -4.77
C GLY A 59 -8.32 -9.26 -4.91
N ARG A 60 -7.63 -9.27 -6.03
CA ARG A 60 -6.58 -10.25 -6.31
C ARG A 60 -5.18 -9.69 -6.12
N PHE A 61 -5.06 -8.52 -5.50
CA PHE A 61 -3.76 -7.87 -5.37
C PHE A 61 -3.40 -7.71 -3.91
N ALA A 62 -2.11 -7.89 -3.63
CA ALA A 62 -1.53 -7.64 -2.32
C ALA A 62 -0.77 -6.33 -2.39
N ILE A 63 -1.12 -5.40 -1.50
CA ILE A 63 -0.51 -4.08 -1.45
C ILE A 63 0.31 -4.00 -0.18
N THR A 64 1.61 -3.79 -0.33
CA THR A 64 2.54 -3.69 0.81
C THR A 64 2.84 -2.22 1.07
N PHE A 65 2.74 -1.81 2.33
CA PHE A 65 2.93 -0.42 2.68
C PHE A 65 3.44 -0.30 4.12
N TRP A 66 4.01 0.87 4.42
CA TRP A 66 4.38 1.22 5.79
C TRP A 66 4.27 2.73 5.94
N ALA A 67 4.10 3.18 7.18
CA ALA A 67 3.93 4.60 7.48
C ALA A 67 5.16 5.13 8.19
N ASP A 68 5.64 6.28 7.73
CA ASP A 68 6.73 7.01 8.36
C ASP A 68 6.10 8.17 9.11
N HIS A 69 5.75 7.92 10.35
CA HIS A 69 4.93 8.87 11.12
C HIS A 69 5.64 10.19 11.40
N PRO A 70 6.94 10.22 11.70
CA PRO A 70 7.59 11.50 11.96
C PRO A 70 7.49 12.51 10.81
N VAL A 71 7.44 12.02 9.57
CA VAL A 71 7.35 12.91 8.42
C VAL A 71 5.96 12.88 7.77
N LEU A 72 5.01 12.16 8.37
CA LEU A 72 3.61 12.09 7.91
C LEU A 72 3.53 11.56 6.48
N GLU A 73 4.19 10.43 6.23
CA GLU A 73 4.20 9.80 4.91
C GLU A 73 3.82 8.33 5.02
N VAL A 74 3.15 7.83 3.99
CA VAL A 74 2.90 6.41 3.82
C VAL A 74 3.56 6.00 2.51
N LYS A 75 4.28 4.90 2.54
CA LYS A 75 5.01 4.42 1.37
C LYS A 75 4.44 3.08 0.95
N VAL A 76 3.96 3.02 -0.28
CA VAL A 76 3.49 1.77 -0.89
C VAL A 76 4.64 1.22 -1.70
N THR A 77 5.15 0.06 -1.28
CA THR A 77 6.38 -0.49 -1.84
C THR A 77 6.14 -1.59 -2.86
N HIS A 78 5.01 -2.29 -2.75
CA HIS A 78 4.71 -3.40 -3.66
C HIS A 78 3.22 -3.45 -3.93
N ILE A 79 2.87 -3.77 -5.17
CA ILE A 79 1.51 -4.11 -5.59
C ILE A 79 1.69 -5.30 -6.51
N LYS A 80 1.21 -6.47 -6.09
CA LYS A 80 1.43 -7.67 -6.90
C LYS A 80 0.26 -8.62 -6.70
N PRO A 81 0.09 -9.58 -7.64
CA PRO A 81 -0.98 -10.56 -7.46
C PRO A 81 -0.83 -11.29 -6.15
N ALA A 82 -1.94 -11.46 -5.43
CA ALA A 82 -1.94 -12.10 -4.12
C ALA A 82 -1.79 -13.61 -4.24
N ASP A 83 -2.34 -14.20 -5.29
CA ASP A 83 -2.23 -15.63 -5.52
C ASP A 83 -0.99 -15.91 -6.36
N LYS A 84 -0.51 -17.11 -6.25
CA LYS A 84 0.69 -17.48 -6.97
C LYS A 84 0.41 -18.32 -8.14
#